data_f3188fe6745b715cfd7f8d9cc62518d5
#
_entry.id   f3188fe6745b715cfd7f8d9cc62518d5
#
_cell.length_a   1.000
_cell.length_b   1.000
_cell.length_c   1.000
_cell.angle_alpha   90.00
_cell.angle_beta   90.00
_cell.angle_gamma   90.00
#
_symmetry.space_group_name_H-M   'P 1'
#
loop_
_entity.id
_entity.type
_entity.pdbx_description
1 polymer ?
#
loop_
_entity_poly.entity_id
_entity_poly.type
_entity_poly.pdbx_seq_one_letter_code
_entity_poly.pdbx_strand_id
1 'polypeptide(L)'
;PAPAVWADLLPEARAVPDDPVLDLVPEAHDLVVHDLCLHWAEDPVGQLVQCARALRPDGLLLATLFGAGTLAPLRRALREAEAEATGGLSPRALPLADVRDLGDLLGRAGLALPVADTLPYDVRYADALALMRDLRAMGE
;
A
#
# COMPACT_ATOMS: atom_id res chain seq x y z
N PRO A 1 2.10 5.09 -7.83
CA PRO A 1 2.72 4.45 -9.00
C PRO A 1 2.18 5.09 -10.28
N ALA A 2 3.07 5.26 -11.27
CA ALA A 2 2.66 5.90 -12.50
C ALA A 2 1.60 5.05 -13.23
N PRO A 3 0.45 5.61 -13.64
CA PRO A 3 -0.60 4.88 -14.34
C PRO A 3 -0.11 4.13 -15.61
N ALA A 4 0.99 4.61 -16.19
CA ALA A 4 1.60 4.05 -17.39
C ALA A 4 2.12 2.61 -17.22
N VAL A 5 2.53 2.20 -16.01
CA VAL A 5 3.07 0.84 -15.76
C VAL A 5 1.98 -0.23 -15.94
N TRP A 6 0.75 0.08 -15.55
CA TRP A 6 -0.37 -0.85 -15.65
C TRP A 6 -1.02 -0.90 -17.02
N ALA A 7 -0.95 0.21 -17.78
CA ALA A 7 -1.53 0.30 -19.11
C ALA A 7 -0.93 -0.73 -20.09
N ASP A 8 0.36 -1.04 -19.94
CA ASP A 8 1.02 -2.04 -20.78
C ASP A 8 0.68 -3.48 -20.38
N LEU A 9 0.41 -3.72 -19.10
CA LEU A 9 0.10 -5.06 -18.57
C LEU A 9 -1.39 -5.40 -18.64
N LEU A 10 -2.23 -4.39 -18.47
CA LEU A 10 -3.68 -4.51 -18.42
C LEU A 10 -4.32 -3.43 -19.30
N PRO A 11 -4.26 -3.54 -20.64
CA PRO A 11 -4.69 -2.49 -21.55
C PRO A 11 -6.19 -2.17 -21.47
N GLU A 12 -7.00 -3.08 -20.95
CA GLU A 12 -8.45 -2.90 -20.73
C GLU A 12 -8.77 -2.29 -19.36
N ALA A 13 -7.79 -2.16 -18.47
CA ALA A 13 -8.01 -1.61 -17.14
C ALA A 13 -8.07 -0.08 -17.19
N ARG A 14 -9.05 0.48 -16.50
CA ARG A 14 -9.10 1.92 -16.25
C ARG A 14 -8.22 2.26 -15.05
N ALA A 15 -7.17 3.04 -15.26
CA ALA A 15 -6.38 3.60 -14.18
C ALA A 15 -7.13 4.79 -13.54
N VAL A 16 -7.20 4.80 -12.21
CA VAL A 16 -7.82 5.86 -11.40
C VAL A 16 -6.72 6.51 -10.55
N PRO A 17 -6.62 7.85 -10.51
CA PRO A 17 -5.70 8.54 -9.61
C PRO A 17 -5.99 8.17 -8.13
N ASP A 18 -4.92 8.10 -7.34
CA ASP A 18 -5.02 7.85 -5.90
C ASP A 18 -5.29 9.16 -5.15
N ASP A 19 -6.52 9.62 -5.28
CA ASP A 19 -7.04 10.82 -4.61
C ASP A 19 -7.91 10.41 -3.40
N PRO A 20 -8.14 11.29 -2.41
CA PRO A 20 -9.03 11.01 -1.28
C PRO A 20 -10.45 10.62 -1.71
N VAL A 21 -10.91 11.12 -2.84
CA VAL A 21 -12.16 10.74 -3.50
C VAL A 21 -11.81 10.10 -4.83
N LEU A 22 -12.02 8.78 -4.90
CA LEU A 22 -11.74 8.00 -6.10
C LEU A 22 -12.82 8.21 -7.15
N ASP A 23 -12.42 8.48 -8.40
CA ASP A 23 -13.35 8.59 -9.52
C ASP A 23 -13.81 7.18 -9.97
N LEU A 24 -14.62 6.55 -9.16
CA LEU A 24 -15.18 5.22 -9.38
C LEU A 24 -16.70 5.29 -9.54
N VAL A 25 -17.20 4.59 -10.55
CA VAL A 25 -18.65 4.44 -10.77
C VAL A 25 -19.18 3.32 -9.86
N PRO A 26 -20.21 3.57 -9.03
CA PRO A 26 -20.80 2.53 -8.18
C PRO A 26 -21.33 1.34 -8.99
N GLU A 27 -21.15 0.13 -8.44
CA GLU A 27 -21.65 -1.14 -9.00
C GLU A 27 -21.30 -1.36 -10.48
N ALA A 28 -20.15 -0.85 -10.93
CA ALA A 28 -19.75 -0.89 -12.32
C ALA A 28 -18.61 -1.89 -12.63
N HIS A 29 -17.95 -2.41 -11.60
CA HIS A 29 -16.71 -3.18 -11.76
C HIS A 29 -16.85 -4.59 -11.16
N ASP A 30 -16.32 -5.60 -11.86
CA ASP A 30 -16.21 -6.97 -11.35
C ASP A 30 -14.91 -7.17 -10.55
N LEU A 31 -13.90 -6.33 -10.81
CA LEU A 31 -12.60 -6.32 -10.14
C LEU A 31 -12.14 -4.88 -9.91
N VAL A 32 -11.71 -4.60 -8.70
CA VAL A 32 -10.96 -3.39 -8.34
C VAL A 32 -9.59 -3.81 -7.81
N VAL A 33 -8.52 -3.24 -8.34
CA VAL A 33 -7.15 -3.44 -7.87
C VAL A 33 -6.65 -2.15 -7.24
N HIS A 34 -6.33 -2.20 -5.95
CA HIS A 34 -5.73 -1.09 -5.21
C HIS A 34 -4.29 -1.47 -4.87
N ASP A 35 -3.34 -1.02 -5.69
CA ASP A 35 -1.98 -1.53 -5.66
C ASP A 35 -0.99 -0.50 -5.09
N LEU A 36 -0.32 -0.87 -4.00
CA LEU A 36 0.77 -0.15 -3.34
C LEU A 36 0.50 1.35 -3.06
N CYS A 37 -0.75 1.73 -2.81
CA CYS A 37 -1.13 3.11 -2.51
C CYS A 37 -1.82 3.26 -1.14
N LEU A 38 -2.50 2.22 -0.66
CA LEU A 38 -3.35 2.30 0.55
C LEU A 38 -2.60 2.74 1.81
N HIS A 39 -1.31 2.47 1.91
CA HIS A 39 -0.48 2.88 3.05
C HIS A 39 -0.16 4.39 3.08
N TRP A 40 -0.44 5.12 1.98
CA TRP A 40 -0.36 6.57 1.91
C TRP A 40 -1.70 7.26 2.18
N ALA A 41 -2.80 6.51 2.19
CA ALA A 41 -4.13 7.08 2.36
C ALA A 41 -4.30 7.70 3.74
N GLU A 42 -4.83 8.93 3.81
CA GLU A 42 -5.21 9.58 5.07
C GLU A 42 -6.40 8.84 5.73
N ASP A 43 -7.31 8.31 4.92
CA ASP A 43 -8.43 7.48 5.34
C ASP A 43 -8.47 6.17 4.54
N PRO A 44 -7.68 5.16 4.93
CA PRO A 44 -7.65 3.88 4.24
C PRO A 44 -8.99 3.14 4.28
N VAL A 45 -9.78 3.29 5.35
CA VAL A 45 -11.12 2.69 5.42
C VAL A 45 -12.06 3.36 4.42
N GLY A 46 -12.04 4.69 4.34
CA GLY A 46 -12.84 5.44 3.38
C GLY A 46 -12.52 5.09 1.93
N GLN A 47 -11.24 4.89 1.59
CA GLN A 47 -10.86 4.43 0.25
C GLN A 47 -11.34 3.01 -0.02
N LEU A 48 -11.19 2.08 0.93
CA LEU A 48 -11.72 0.71 0.78
C LEU A 48 -13.25 0.69 0.65
N VAL A 49 -13.97 1.55 1.36
CA VAL A 49 -15.43 1.71 1.20
C VAL A 49 -15.79 2.19 -0.20
N GLN A 50 -15.03 3.13 -0.77
CA GLN A 50 -15.24 3.59 -2.14
C GLN A 50 -15.00 2.47 -3.15
N CYS A 51 -13.93 1.68 -2.96
CA CYS A 51 -13.65 0.49 -3.78
C CYS A 51 -14.78 -0.55 -3.66
N ALA A 52 -15.25 -0.84 -2.44
CA ALA A 52 -16.34 -1.77 -2.21
C ALA A 52 -17.65 -1.33 -2.90
N ARG A 53 -17.96 -0.03 -2.85
CA ARG A 53 -19.15 0.53 -3.54
C ARG A 53 -19.06 0.48 -5.06
N ALA A 54 -17.85 0.49 -5.61
CA ALA A 54 -17.63 0.41 -7.05
C ALA A 54 -17.80 -1.00 -7.59
N LEU A 55 -17.67 -2.02 -6.73
CA LEU A 55 -17.85 -3.41 -7.10
C LEU A 55 -19.32 -3.75 -7.30
N ARG A 56 -19.60 -4.58 -8.29
CA ARG A 56 -20.88 -5.29 -8.43
C ARG A 56 -21.02 -6.32 -7.32
N PRO A 57 -22.26 -6.82 -7.08
CA PRO A 57 -22.44 -8.03 -6.26
C PRO A 57 -21.50 -9.15 -6.72
N ASP A 58 -20.84 -9.80 -5.77
CA ASP A 58 -19.82 -10.85 -6.00
C ASP A 58 -18.52 -10.36 -6.69
N GLY A 59 -18.33 -9.06 -6.82
CA GLY A 59 -17.08 -8.47 -7.33
C GLY A 59 -15.93 -8.64 -6.35
N LEU A 60 -14.69 -8.62 -6.87
CA LEU A 60 -13.47 -8.86 -6.11
C LEU A 60 -12.67 -7.56 -5.91
N LEU A 61 -12.24 -7.30 -4.68
CA LEU A 61 -11.19 -6.34 -4.37
C LEU A 61 -9.86 -7.08 -4.17
N LEU A 62 -8.82 -6.64 -4.87
CA LEU A 62 -7.43 -7.00 -4.58
C LEU A 62 -6.69 -5.75 -4.11
N ALA A 63 -6.12 -5.81 -2.93
CA ALA A 63 -5.31 -4.70 -2.40
C ALA A 63 -3.92 -5.19 -2.01
N THR A 64 -2.89 -4.46 -2.40
CA THR A 64 -1.52 -4.69 -1.96
C THR A 64 -0.98 -3.44 -1.26
N LEU A 65 -0.15 -3.64 -0.26
CA LEU A 65 0.51 -2.55 0.46
C LEU A 65 1.76 -3.05 1.17
N PHE A 66 2.60 -2.13 1.59
CA PHE A 66 3.74 -2.48 2.41
C PHE A 66 3.30 -2.79 3.85
N GLY A 67 3.61 -4.00 4.32
CA GLY A 67 3.30 -4.44 5.67
C GLY A 67 4.37 -4.06 6.70
N ALA A 68 4.07 -4.27 7.98
CA ALA A 68 4.90 -3.87 9.13
C ALA A 68 6.36 -4.35 9.08
N GLY A 69 6.63 -5.48 8.39
CA GLY A 69 7.98 -6.02 8.19
C GLY A 69 8.81 -5.33 7.11
N THR A 70 8.20 -4.45 6.29
CA THR A 70 8.88 -3.80 5.17
C THR A 70 10.06 -2.97 5.62
N LEU A 71 11.21 -3.14 4.97
CA LEU A 71 12.47 -2.41 5.23
C LEU A 71 12.93 -2.47 6.70
N ALA A 72 12.60 -3.53 7.45
CA ALA A 72 12.96 -3.66 8.86
C ALA A 72 14.46 -3.45 9.14
N PRO A 73 15.41 -3.99 8.33
CA PRO A 73 16.84 -3.72 8.50
C PRO A 73 17.19 -2.24 8.35
N LEU A 74 16.64 -1.55 7.35
CA LEU A 74 16.87 -0.11 7.14
C LEU A 74 16.32 0.71 8.31
N ARG A 75 15.08 0.44 8.71
CA ARG A 75 14.43 1.15 9.83
C ARG A 75 15.19 0.97 11.15
N ARG A 76 15.79 -0.21 11.37
CA ARG A 76 16.65 -0.46 12.52
C ARG A 76 17.95 0.33 12.43
N ALA A 77 18.65 0.26 11.31
CA ALA A 77 19.91 0.98 11.10
C ALA A 77 19.74 2.51 11.25
N LEU A 78 18.66 3.07 10.70
CA LEU A 78 18.35 4.49 10.86
C LEU A 78 18.12 4.89 12.34
N ARG A 79 17.40 4.06 13.09
CA ARG A 79 17.18 4.32 14.53
C ARG A 79 18.47 4.23 15.35
N GLU A 80 19.31 3.24 15.08
CA GLU A 80 20.61 3.08 15.76
C GLU A 80 21.52 4.28 15.47
N ALA A 81 21.66 4.67 14.20
CA ALA A 81 22.47 5.82 13.81
C ALA A 81 21.95 7.15 14.39
N GLU A 82 20.63 7.34 14.45
CA GLU A 82 20.06 8.55 15.04
C GLU A 82 20.29 8.61 16.56
N ALA A 83 20.09 7.50 17.26
CA ALA A 83 20.34 7.42 18.70
C ALA A 83 21.81 7.75 19.04
N GLU A 84 22.76 7.25 18.24
CA GLU A 84 24.18 7.56 18.39
C GLU A 84 24.50 9.04 18.10
N ALA A 85 23.90 9.62 17.06
CA ALA A 85 24.23 10.98 16.62
C ALA A 85 23.55 12.07 17.45
N THR A 86 22.33 11.84 17.96
CA THR A 86 21.52 12.88 18.60
C THR A 86 21.12 12.55 20.05
N GLY A 87 21.35 11.33 20.50
CA GLY A 87 20.91 10.86 21.81
C GLY A 87 19.38 10.66 21.93
N GLY A 88 18.63 10.76 20.83
CA GLY A 88 17.19 10.62 20.80
C GLY A 88 16.70 9.85 19.57
N LEU A 89 15.39 9.68 19.46
CA LEU A 89 14.73 9.05 18.31
C LEU A 89 13.60 9.94 17.83
N SER A 90 13.50 10.13 16.52
CA SER A 90 12.37 10.77 15.86
C SER A 90 11.66 9.80 14.90
N PRO A 91 10.37 9.99 14.61
CA PRO A 91 9.67 9.16 13.64
C PRO A 91 10.20 9.45 12.23
N ARG A 92 10.98 8.51 11.69
CA ARG A 92 11.58 8.61 10.35
C ARG A 92 10.86 7.79 9.29
N ALA A 93 9.94 6.96 9.72
CA ALA A 93 9.14 6.15 8.84
C ALA A 93 7.72 6.06 9.41
N LEU A 94 6.75 6.09 8.53
CA LEU A 94 5.34 5.88 8.91
C LEU A 94 5.17 4.48 9.51
N PRO A 95 4.28 4.34 10.51
CA PRO A 95 3.87 3.03 10.98
C PRO A 95 3.15 2.31 9.84
N LEU A 96 3.53 1.06 9.59
CA LEU A 96 2.88 0.20 8.61
C LEU A 96 1.98 -0.80 9.35
N ALA A 97 0.83 -1.08 8.75
CA ALA A 97 -0.15 -2.01 9.30
C ALA A 97 0.37 -3.45 9.30
N ASP A 98 -0.03 -4.24 10.29
CA ASP A 98 0.17 -5.67 10.24
C ASP A 98 -1.00 -6.39 9.52
N VAL A 99 -0.86 -7.70 9.28
CA VAL A 99 -1.85 -8.48 8.54
C VAL A 99 -3.21 -8.55 9.26
N ARG A 100 -3.24 -8.46 10.58
CA ARG A 100 -4.47 -8.49 11.37
C ARG A 100 -5.23 -7.19 11.24
N ASP A 101 -4.51 -6.07 11.34
CA ASP A 101 -5.08 -4.73 11.13
C ASP A 101 -5.73 -4.63 9.75
N LEU A 102 -5.10 -5.23 8.73
CA LEU A 102 -5.64 -5.25 7.36
C LEU A 102 -6.94 -6.07 7.24
N GLY A 103 -7.01 -7.22 7.88
CA GLY A 103 -8.24 -8.01 7.94
C GLY A 103 -9.40 -7.22 8.57
N ASP A 104 -9.13 -6.52 9.66
CA ASP A 104 -10.10 -5.67 10.34
C ASP A 104 -10.52 -4.45 9.48
N LEU A 105 -9.58 -3.85 8.74
CA LEU A 105 -9.89 -2.75 7.80
C LEU A 105 -10.83 -3.19 6.69
N LEU A 106 -10.61 -4.36 6.09
CA LEU A 106 -11.47 -4.92 5.05
C LEU A 106 -12.88 -5.18 5.58
N GLY A 107 -13.00 -5.76 6.79
CA GLY A 107 -14.28 -5.98 7.46
C GLY A 107 -15.01 -4.66 7.75
N ARG A 108 -14.31 -3.63 8.22
CA ARG A 108 -14.87 -2.28 8.46
C ARG A 108 -15.34 -1.60 7.18
N ALA A 109 -14.71 -1.89 6.05
CA ALA A 109 -15.14 -1.41 4.74
C ALA A 109 -16.40 -2.12 4.19
N GLY A 110 -16.91 -3.14 4.89
CA GLY A 110 -18.10 -3.90 4.50
C GLY A 110 -17.83 -5.00 3.48
N LEU A 111 -16.57 -5.36 3.27
CA LEU A 111 -16.19 -6.46 2.38
C LEU A 111 -16.44 -7.80 3.06
N ALA A 112 -17.07 -8.72 2.34
CA ALA A 112 -17.33 -10.09 2.80
C ALA A 112 -16.10 -10.97 2.56
N LEU A 113 -15.92 -11.97 3.44
CA LEU A 113 -14.87 -12.99 3.32
C LEU A 113 -13.46 -12.41 3.12
N PRO A 114 -13.02 -11.45 3.97
CA PRO A 114 -11.71 -10.83 3.81
C PRO A 114 -10.62 -11.88 4.03
N VAL A 115 -9.64 -11.89 3.14
CA VAL A 115 -8.42 -12.68 3.27
C VAL A 115 -7.25 -11.71 3.25
N ALA A 116 -6.43 -11.73 4.28
CA ALA A 116 -5.19 -10.96 4.35
C ALA A 116 -4.02 -11.92 4.54
N ASP A 117 -2.98 -11.75 3.75
CA ASP A 117 -1.78 -12.57 3.81
C ASP A 117 -0.52 -11.70 3.67
N THR A 118 0.62 -12.24 4.04
CA THR A 118 1.92 -11.58 3.93
C THR A 118 2.84 -12.37 3.03
N LEU A 119 3.33 -11.71 1.98
CA LEU A 119 4.29 -12.29 1.06
C LEU A 119 5.64 -11.59 1.23
N PRO A 120 6.62 -12.21 1.90
CA PRO A 120 7.93 -11.60 2.08
C PRO A 120 8.76 -11.68 0.79
N TYR A 121 9.36 -10.55 0.42
CA TYR A 121 10.33 -10.46 -0.66
C TYR A 121 11.67 -9.95 -0.13
N ASP A 122 12.74 -10.68 -0.41
CA ASP A 122 14.11 -10.26 -0.13
C ASP A 122 14.68 -9.52 -1.35
N VAL A 123 14.89 -8.22 -1.21
CA VAL A 123 15.54 -7.40 -2.23
C VAL A 123 16.94 -7.03 -1.76
N ARG A 124 17.95 -7.31 -2.59
CA ARG A 124 19.36 -7.03 -2.29
C ARG A 124 19.85 -5.86 -3.13
N TYR A 125 20.50 -4.91 -2.48
CA TYR A 125 21.11 -3.76 -3.12
C TYR A 125 22.62 -3.81 -2.98
N ALA A 126 23.33 -3.26 -3.97
CA ALA A 126 24.80 -3.17 -3.95
C ALA A 126 25.30 -2.27 -2.82
N ASP A 127 24.54 -1.20 -2.53
CA ASP A 127 24.83 -0.22 -1.48
C ASP A 127 23.55 0.51 -1.04
N ALA A 128 23.67 1.28 0.03
CA ALA A 128 22.55 2.06 0.59
C ALA A 128 22.03 3.14 -0.37
N LEU A 129 22.89 3.71 -1.23
CA LEU A 129 22.47 4.74 -2.18
C LEU A 129 21.64 4.15 -3.33
N ALA A 130 21.90 2.90 -3.72
CA ALA A 130 21.07 2.18 -4.67
C ALA A 130 19.66 1.97 -4.12
N LEU A 131 19.55 1.50 -2.87
CA LEU A 131 18.26 1.39 -2.17
C LEU A 131 17.52 2.73 -2.11
N MET A 132 18.20 3.81 -1.71
CA MET A 132 17.58 5.15 -1.59
C MET A 132 17.09 5.67 -2.93
N ARG A 133 17.78 5.37 -4.03
CA ARG A 133 17.33 5.76 -5.37
C ARG A 133 16.06 5.03 -5.79
N ASP A 134 15.97 3.74 -5.49
CA ASP A 134 14.80 2.94 -5.80
C ASP A 134 13.59 3.38 -4.98
N LEU A 135 13.75 3.58 -3.66
CA LEU A 135 12.68 4.09 -2.82
C LEU A 135 12.15 5.44 -3.34
N ARG A 136 13.05 6.37 -3.67
CA ARG A 136 12.66 7.66 -4.26
C ARG A 136 11.93 7.51 -5.59
N ALA A 137 12.34 6.56 -6.43
CA ALA A 137 11.67 6.29 -7.71
C ALA A 137 10.27 5.66 -7.52
N MET A 138 10.05 4.95 -6.42
CA MET A 138 8.76 4.40 -6.03
C MET A 138 7.84 5.43 -5.37
N GLY A 139 8.37 6.57 -4.92
CA GLY A 139 7.63 7.59 -4.19
C GLY A 139 7.64 7.40 -2.66
N GLU A 140 8.54 6.54 -2.17
CA GLU A 140 8.71 6.21 -0.75
C GLU A 140 9.75 7.11 -0.03
#